data_21c0b2b573b3d5608e21a2adaebed027
#
_entry.id   21c0b2b573b3d5608e21a2adaebed027
#
_cell.length_a   1.000
_cell.length_b   1.000
_cell.length_c   1.000
_cell.angle_alpha   90.00
_cell.angle_beta   90.00
_cell.angle_gamma   90.00
#
_symmetry.space_group_name_H-M   'P 1'
#
loop_
_entity.id
_entity.type
_entity.pdbx_description
1 polymer ?
#
loop_
_entity_poly.entity_id
_entity_poly.type
_entity_poly.pdbx_seq_one_letter_code
_entity_poly.pdbx_strand_id
1 'polypeptide(L)'
;MTRRIWLFVAIAAALLAAPGSALARQYVKLSDERANTHSAFVDFATPVRAKPALRATKVAFLRPSTFHGSDEVVLLLGYRDVGARRWIRVRYPGLGYRVGWIPERALSPSQLHRTLVVVDRGDLQLRLLRDGKVVLRVPIGVGAAASPTPPGHYYIRERLALRTSTSIYGALAFGTSAFSRYRTDWPGGGQVGIHGTSEPELIPGYISNGCVRLHNSDILALGRRIDVGTPVLIK
;
A
#
# COMPACT_ATOMS: atom_id res chain seq x y z
N MET A 1 -11.24 -84.03 -35.73
CA MET A 1 -10.18 -83.26 -34.97
C MET A 1 -10.34 -81.76 -35.27
N THR A 2 -11.10 -81.04 -34.48
CA THR A 2 -11.40 -79.62 -34.69
C THR A 2 -10.62 -78.75 -33.61
N ARG A 3 -9.64 -78.01 -34.06
CA ARG A 3 -8.83 -77.11 -33.23
C ARG A 3 -9.65 -75.80 -33.05
N ARG A 4 -10.04 -75.49 -31.82
CA ARG A 4 -10.61 -74.19 -31.43
C ARG A 4 -9.43 -73.20 -31.19
N ILE A 5 -9.41 -72.13 -31.99
CA ILE A 5 -8.52 -70.99 -31.83
C ILE A 5 -9.19 -69.97 -30.88
N TRP A 6 -8.56 -69.71 -29.72
CA TRP A 6 -9.00 -68.66 -28.81
C TRP A 6 -8.30 -67.35 -29.21
N LEU A 7 -9.09 -66.35 -29.63
CA LEU A 7 -8.60 -65.00 -29.82
C LEU A 7 -8.64 -64.25 -28.45
N PHE A 8 -7.47 -63.90 -27.92
CA PHE A 8 -7.37 -62.99 -26.80
C PHE A 8 -7.39 -61.57 -27.33
N VAL A 9 -8.52 -60.84 -27.05
CA VAL A 9 -8.62 -59.41 -27.28
C VAL A 9 -8.05 -58.72 -26.04
N ALA A 10 -6.88 -58.13 -26.18
CA ALA A 10 -6.27 -57.26 -25.14
C ALA A 10 -6.91 -55.87 -25.23
N ILE A 11 -7.75 -55.54 -24.27
CA ILE A 11 -8.29 -54.18 -24.10
C ILE A 11 -7.21 -53.36 -23.38
N ALA A 12 -6.52 -52.51 -24.14
CA ALA A 12 -5.62 -51.49 -23.57
C ALA A 12 -6.47 -50.36 -23.02
N ALA A 13 -6.63 -50.31 -21.70
CA ALA A 13 -7.24 -49.17 -21.01
C ALA A 13 -6.25 -47.99 -21.03
N ALA A 14 -6.47 -47.03 -21.93
CA ALA A 14 -5.78 -45.76 -21.90
C ALA A 14 -6.28 -44.94 -20.69
N LEU A 15 -5.47 -44.88 -19.63
CA LEU A 15 -5.66 -43.94 -18.53
C LEU A 15 -5.40 -42.51 -19.05
N LEU A 16 -6.45 -41.83 -19.45
CA LEU A 16 -6.46 -40.39 -19.66
C LEU A 16 -6.23 -39.72 -18.30
N ALA A 17 -4.96 -39.37 -18.04
CA ALA A 17 -4.61 -38.47 -16.93
C ALA A 17 -5.30 -37.15 -17.19
N ALA A 18 -6.42 -36.88 -16.51
CA ALA A 18 -7.05 -35.57 -16.49
C ALA A 18 -5.99 -34.54 -16.04
N PRO A 19 -5.82 -33.41 -16.76
CA PRO A 19 -4.92 -32.37 -16.30
C PRO A 19 -5.41 -31.94 -14.93
N GLY A 20 -4.59 -32.19 -13.89
CA GLY A 20 -4.89 -31.84 -12.53
C GLY A 20 -5.29 -30.35 -12.48
N SER A 21 -6.55 -30.08 -12.21
CA SER A 21 -7.02 -28.73 -11.93
C SER A 21 -6.16 -28.20 -10.80
N ALA A 22 -5.23 -27.28 -11.11
CA ALA A 22 -4.44 -26.58 -10.10
C ALA A 22 -5.47 -25.82 -9.25
N LEU A 23 -5.87 -26.43 -8.12
CA LEU A 23 -6.78 -25.82 -7.15
C LEU A 23 -6.14 -24.51 -6.73
N ALA A 24 -6.68 -23.40 -7.22
CA ALA A 24 -6.31 -22.08 -6.75
C ALA A 24 -6.65 -22.08 -5.25
N ARG A 25 -5.61 -22.14 -4.40
CA ARG A 25 -5.81 -22.14 -2.95
C ARG A 25 -6.60 -20.89 -2.54
N GLN A 26 -7.38 -21.03 -1.48
CA GLN A 26 -8.23 -19.97 -0.94
C GLN A 26 -7.40 -18.70 -0.68
N TYR A 27 -7.99 -17.52 -0.86
CA TYR A 27 -7.38 -16.26 -0.49
C TYR A 27 -7.17 -16.18 1.02
N VAL A 28 -5.95 -15.90 1.44
CA VAL A 28 -5.59 -15.69 2.84
C VAL A 28 -5.40 -14.21 3.07
N LYS A 29 -6.18 -13.63 3.98
CA LYS A 29 -6.07 -12.22 4.37
C LYS A 29 -4.85 -12.04 5.29
N LEU A 30 -4.03 -11.02 5.04
CA LEU A 30 -2.87 -10.64 5.86
C LEU A 30 -3.14 -9.39 6.70
N SER A 31 -3.78 -8.37 6.10
CA SER A 31 -3.98 -7.07 6.76
C SER A 31 -5.45 -6.75 6.92
N ASP A 32 -5.80 -6.14 8.06
CA ASP A 32 -7.11 -5.54 8.30
C ASP A 32 -7.12 -4.03 8.03
N GLU A 33 -5.95 -3.45 7.74
CA GLU A 33 -5.69 -2.02 7.53
C GLU A 33 -6.12 -1.15 8.73
N ARG A 34 -6.09 -1.72 9.92
CA ARG A 34 -6.44 -1.06 11.20
C ARG A 34 -5.43 -1.37 12.29
N ALA A 35 -5.56 -2.55 12.91
CA ALA A 35 -4.72 -2.96 14.03
C ALA A 35 -3.56 -3.88 13.61
N ASN A 36 -3.72 -4.60 12.50
CA ASN A 36 -2.70 -5.51 11.97
C ASN A 36 -2.56 -5.27 10.47
N THR A 37 -1.50 -4.58 10.10
CA THR A 37 -1.21 -4.27 8.71
C THR A 37 0.21 -4.71 8.37
N HIS A 38 0.35 -5.49 7.30
CA HIS A 38 1.64 -5.92 6.79
C HIS A 38 2.08 -5.02 5.62
N SER A 39 3.35 -4.67 5.59
CA SER A 39 4.01 -4.02 4.45
C SER A 39 5.25 -4.78 4.03
N ALA A 40 5.75 -4.53 2.82
CA ALA A 40 7.05 -5.00 2.36
C ALA A 40 7.64 -4.02 1.35
N PHE A 41 8.96 -3.98 1.26
CA PHE A 41 9.65 -3.24 0.22
C PHE A 41 9.61 -4.00 -1.10
N VAL A 42 9.70 -3.27 -2.20
CA VAL A 42 9.77 -3.82 -3.56
C VAL A 42 11.23 -4.02 -3.93
N ASP A 43 11.73 -5.26 -3.85
CA ASP A 43 13.13 -5.57 -4.13
C ASP A 43 13.43 -5.64 -5.63
N PHE A 44 12.43 -6.04 -6.44
CA PHE A 44 12.60 -6.17 -7.89
C PHE A 44 11.48 -5.47 -8.65
N ALA A 45 11.85 -4.76 -9.71
CA ALA A 45 10.91 -4.14 -10.62
C ALA A 45 9.88 -5.16 -11.14
N THR A 46 8.59 -4.88 -10.95
CA THR A 46 7.53 -5.87 -11.21
C THR A 46 6.24 -5.24 -11.73
N PRO A 47 5.56 -5.87 -12.70
CA PRO A 47 4.21 -5.46 -13.07
C PRO A 47 3.20 -5.83 -11.99
N VAL A 48 2.33 -4.87 -11.65
CA VAL A 48 1.11 -5.15 -10.88
C VAL A 48 0.04 -5.65 -11.83
N ARG A 49 -0.62 -6.75 -11.47
CA ARG A 49 -1.61 -7.40 -12.32
C ARG A 49 -3.01 -7.37 -11.72
N ALA A 50 -4.02 -7.35 -12.59
CA ALA A 50 -5.43 -7.37 -12.18
C ALA A 50 -5.84 -8.68 -11.49
N LYS A 51 -5.19 -9.81 -11.83
CA LYS A 51 -5.44 -11.15 -11.27
C LYS A 51 -4.10 -11.84 -10.96
N PRO A 52 -4.08 -12.83 -10.06
CA PRO A 52 -2.86 -13.57 -9.70
C PRO A 52 -2.45 -14.58 -10.79
N ALA A 53 -2.07 -14.06 -11.96
CA ALA A 53 -1.66 -14.87 -13.12
C ALA A 53 -0.68 -14.10 -14.00
N LEU A 54 0.31 -14.81 -14.59
CA LEU A 54 1.35 -14.20 -15.44
C LEU A 54 0.80 -13.52 -16.70
N ARG A 55 -0.31 -14.04 -17.24
CA ARG A 55 -0.96 -13.50 -18.45
C ARG A 55 -2.06 -12.47 -18.14
N ALA A 56 -2.35 -12.20 -16.85
CA ALA A 56 -3.34 -11.19 -16.47
C ALA A 56 -2.90 -9.78 -16.89
N THR A 57 -3.86 -8.91 -17.16
CA THR A 57 -3.64 -7.49 -17.52
C THR A 57 -2.72 -6.81 -16.50
N LYS A 58 -1.71 -6.11 -17.01
CA LYS A 58 -0.85 -5.24 -16.22
C LYS A 58 -1.59 -3.93 -15.95
N VAL A 59 -1.80 -3.58 -14.68
CA VAL A 59 -2.52 -2.37 -14.26
C VAL A 59 -1.60 -1.28 -13.74
N ALA A 60 -0.36 -1.63 -13.38
CA ALA A 60 0.71 -0.72 -12.96
C ALA A 60 2.07 -1.41 -13.10
N PHE A 61 3.12 -0.65 -12.82
CA PHE A 61 4.48 -1.15 -12.72
C PHE A 61 5.15 -0.53 -11.49
N LEU A 62 5.70 -1.36 -10.61
CA LEU A 62 6.44 -0.94 -9.42
C LEU A 62 7.94 -1.06 -9.69
N ARG A 63 8.69 -0.10 -9.18
CA ARG A 63 10.15 -0.07 -9.16
C ARG A 63 10.63 -0.19 -7.73
N PRO A 64 11.89 -0.60 -7.47
CA PRO A 64 12.45 -0.67 -6.11
C PRO A 64 12.57 0.67 -5.40
N SER A 65 12.58 1.77 -6.13
CA SER A 65 12.74 3.11 -5.56
C SER A 65 11.63 4.07 -5.95
N THR A 66 11.31 5.00 -5.05
CA THR A 66 10.41 6.13 -5.26
C THR A 66 11.06 7.20 -6.13
N PHE A 67 10.29 8.24 -6.51
CA PHE A 67 10.82 9.42 -7.20
C PHE A 67 11.91 10.15 -6.40
N HIS A 68 11.81 10.14 -5.07
CA HIS A 68 12.77 10.81 -4.17
C HIS A 68 13.98 9.94 -3.79
N GLY A 69 14.08 8.72 -4.38
CA GLY A 69 15.20 7.81 -4.13
C GLY A 69 15.08 6.95 -2.88
N SER A 70 13.96 7.02 -2.16
CA SER A 70 13.66 6.11 -1.05
C SER A 70 13.27 4.72 -1.59
N ASP A 71 13.40 3.67 -0.78
CA ASP A 71 12.88 2.35 -1.11
C ASP A 71 11.36 2.37 -1.27
N GLU A 72 10.86 1.74 -2.34
CA GLU A 72 9.43 1.64 -2.58
C GLU A 72 8.80 0.61 -1.66
N VAL A 73 7.69 0.94 -1.05
CA VAL A 73 6.93 0.08 -0.14
C VAL A 73 5.51 -0.12 -0.63
N VAL A 74 4.92 -1.29 -0.32
CA VAL A 74 3.50 -1.60 -0.57
C VAL A 74 2.87 -2.24 0.66
N LEU A 75 1.55 -2.06 0.84
CA LEU A 75 0.83 -2.83 1.85
C LEU A 75 0.41 -4.19 1.29
N LEU A 76 0.55 -5.23 2.12
CA LEU A 76 0.18 -6.60 1.80
C LEU A 76 -1.22 -6.88 2.33
N LEU A 77 -2.21 -6.95 1.45
CA LEU A 77 -3.61 -7.17 1.84
C LEU A 77 -3.92 -8.65 2.09
N GLY A 78 -3.23 -9.53 1.39
CA GLY A 78 -3.40 -10.97 1.49
C GLY A 78 -2.67 -11.70 0.37
N TYR A 79 -2.79 -13.02 0.32
CA TYR A 79 -2.14 -13.80 -0.72
C TYR A 79 -3.04 -14.93 -1.26
N ARG A 80 -2.63 -15.44 -2.40
CA ARG A 80 -3.17 -16.65 -3.03
C ARG A 80 -2.04 -17.43 -3.68
N ASP A 81 -2.00 -18.74 -3.45
CA ASP A 81 -1.10 -19.65 -4.15
C ASP A 81 -1.78 -20.12 -5.46
N VAL A 82 -1.05 -20.01 -6.57
CA VAL A 82 -1.49 -20.47 -7.89
C VAL A 82 -0.38 -21.33 -8.48
N GLY A 83 -0.60 -22.64 -8.53
CA GLY A 83 0.48 -23.61 -8.78
C GLY A 83 1.60 -23.47 -7.73
N ALA A 84 2.84 -23.47 -8.17
CA ALA A 84 4.02 -23.31 -7.31
C ALA A 84 4.34 -21.83 -6.96
N ARG A 85 3.49 -20.88 -7.30
CA ARG A 85 3.77 -19.46 -7.12
C ARG A 85 2.80 -18.81 -6.16
N ARG A 86 3.34 -18.11 -5.14
CA ARG A 86 2.55 -17.22 -4.30
C ARG A 86 2.42 -15.84 -4.94
N TRP A 87 1.18 -15.35 -4.96
CA TRP A 87 0.80 -14.02 -5.40
C TRP A 87 0.31 -13.23 -4.22
N ILE A 88 0.87 -12.04 -4.03
CA ILE A 88 0.46 -11.11 -2.98
C ILE A 88 -0.48 -10.08 -3.59
N ARG A 89 -1.63 -9.89 -2.96
CA ARG A 89 -2.51 -8.76 -3.25
C ARG A 89 -1.99 -7.56 -2.49
N VAL A 90 -1.59 -6.54 -3.21
CA VAL A 90 -0.98 -5.33 -2.64
C VAL A 90 -1.85 -4.11 -2.85
N ARG A 91 -1.79 -3.17 -1.90
CA ARG A 91 -2.15 -1.78 -2.11
C ARG A 91 -0.88 -1.04 -2.53
N TYR A 92 -0.94 -0.29 -3.64
CA TYR A 92 0.19 0.44 -4.20
C TYR A 92 -0.15 1.92 -4.42
N PRO A 93 0.87 2.81 -4.56
CA PRO A 93 0.64 4.26 -4.61
C PRO A 93 -0.10 4.69 -5.89
N GLY A 94 -0.86 5.77 -5.79
CA GLY A 94 -1.53 6.41 -6.92
C GLY A 94 -2.87 7.07 -6.57
N LEU A 95 -3.56 7.54 -7.59
CA LEU A 95 -4.88 8.15 -7.45
C LEU A 95 -5.94 7.11 -7.09
N GLY A 96 -6.70 7.36 -6.04
CA GLY A 96 -7.82 6.52 -5.59
C GLY A 96 -7.40 5.16 -5.02
N TYR A 97 -8.32 4.20 -5.10
CA TYR A 97 -8.12 2.87 -4.54
C TYR A 97 -7.31 1.98 -5.51
N ARG A 98 -6.03 1.82 -5.23
CA ARG A 98 -5.11 1.06 -6.07
C ARG A 98 -4.75 -0.27 -5.43
N VAL A 99 -5.27 -1.36 -5.98
CA VAL A 99 -4.94 -2.72 -5.57
C VAL A 99 -4.66 -3.62 -6.77
N GLY A 100 -3.79 -4.59 -6.57
CA GLY A 100 -3.46 -5.56 -7.61
C GLY A 100 -2.58 -6.68 -7.07
N TRP A 101 -2.06 -7.52 -7.95
CA TRP A 101 -1.32 -8.71 -7.61
C TRP A 101 0.10 -8.66 -8.14
N ILE A 102 1.06 -8.98 -7.28
CA ILE A 102 2.48 -9.16 -7.66
C ILE A 102 2.98 -10.50 -7.13
N PRO A 103 4.00 -11.10 -7.74
CA PRO A 103 4.60 -12.32 -7.21
C PRO A 103 5.36 -12.02 -5.91
N GLU A 104 5.23 -12.88 -4.89
CA GLU A 104 5.90 -12.73 -3.58
C GLU A 104 7.41 -12.49 -3.70
N ARG A 105 8.07 -13.18 -4.65
CA ARG A 105 9.51 -13.05 -4.88
C ARG A 105 10.00 -11.64 -5.24
N ALA A 106 9.07 -10.71 -5.56
CA ALA A 106 9.40 -9.31 -5.87
C ALA A 106 9.46 -8.44 -4.61
N LEU A 107 9.22 -9.01 -3.43
CA LEU A 107 9.09 -8.33 -2.16
C LEU A 107 10.14 -8.80 -1.16
N SER A 108 10.56 -7.88 -0.29
CA SER A 108 11.31 -8.19 0.93
C SER A 108 10.44 -8.97 1.94
N PRO A 109 11.03 -9.49 3.03
CA PRO A 109 10.27 -10.01 4.15
C PRO A 109 9.26 -8.97 4.70
N SER A 110 8.07 -9.42 5.08
CA SER A 110 7.00 -8.54 5.54
C SER A 110 7.27 -7.97 6.94
N GLN A 111 6.84 -6.72 7.15
CA GLN A 111 6.83 -6.03 8.44
C GLN A 111 5.40 -5.87 8.92
N LEU A 112 5.15 -6.13 10.21
CA LEU A 112 3.84 -5.95 10.84
C LEU A 112 3.76 -4.58 11.51
N HIS A 113 2.72 -3.81 11.17
CA HIS A 113 2.38 -2.55 11.81
C HIS A 113 1.13 -2.72 12.68
N ARG A 114 1.23 -2.32 13.95
CA ARG A 114 0.12 -2.26 14.90
C ARG A 114 -0.36 -0.83 15.15
N THR A 115 0.09 0.08 14.32
CA THR A 115 -0.27 1.50 14.34
C THR A 115 -1.16 1.85 13.16
N LEU A 116 -2.06 2.83 13.36
CA LEU A 116 -2.89 3.42 12.31
C LEU A 116 -2.91 4.93 12.49
N VAL A 117 -2.54 5.68 11.46
CA VAL A 117 -2.77 7.12 11.39
C VAL A 117 -4.18 7.36 10.86
N VAL A 118 -5.00 8.10 11.60
CA VAL A 118 -6.34 8.54 11.17
C VAL A 118 -6.34 10.05 11.02
N VAL A 119 -6.53 10.51 9.80
CA VAL A 119 -6.72 11.92 9.45
C VAL A 119 -8.22 12.19 9.32
N ASP A 120 -8.77 12.97 10.22
CA ASP A 120 -10.16 13.40 10.22
C ASP A 120 -10.23 14.83 9.68
N ARG A 121 -10.69 14.97 8.42
CA ARG A 121 -10.75 16.28 7.75
C ARG A 121 -11.88 17.14 8.27
N GLY A 122 -12.96 16.51 8.77
CA GLY A 122 -14.11 17.23 9.33
C GLY A 122 -13.79 17.82 10.70
N ASP A 123 -13.18 17.00 11.55
CA ASP A 123 -12.78 17.43 12.91
C ASP A 123 -11.44 18.19 12.92
N LEU A 124 -10.73 18.30 11.79
CA LEU A 124 -9.39 18.88 11.66
C LEU A 124 -8.41 18.29 12.68
N GLN A 125 -8.43 16.97 12.83
CA GLN A 125 -7.61 16.24 13.78
C GLN A 125 -6.88 15.06 13.14
N LEU A 126 -5.64 14.85 13.55
CA LEU A 126 -4.93 13.58 13.33
C LEU A 126 -4.91 12.79 14.64
N ARG A 127 -5.23 11.51 14.55
CA ARG A 127 -5.08 10.54 15.65
C ARG A 127 -4.13 9.42 15.22
N LEU A 128 -3.20 9.07 16.11
CA LEU A 128 -2.42 7.84 15.98
C LEU A 128 -3.01 6.81 16.92
N LEU A 129 -3.39 5.67 16.37
CA LEU A 129 -3.82 4.51 17.15
C LEU A 129 -2.66 3.50 17.20
N ARG A 130 -2.49 2.84 18.35
CA ARG A 130 -1.65 1.65 18.54
C ARG A 130 -2.48 0.58 19.21
N ASP A 131 -2.53 -0.60 18.60
CA ASP A 131 -3.41 -1.71 19.07
C ASP A 131 -4.86 -1.23 19.30
N GLY A 132 -5.39 -0.40 18.38
CA GLY A 132 -6.72 0.17 18.43
C GLY A 132 -6.95 1.30 19.45
N LYS A 133 -5.96 1.65 20.30
CA LYS A 133 -6.05 2.72 21.30
C LYS A 133 -5.39 4.00 20.78
N VAL A 134 -6.01 5.16 21.01
CA VAL A 134 -5.45 6.47 20.65
C VAL A 134 -4.26 6.79 21.56
N VAL A 135 -3.08 6.95 20.96
CA VAL A 135 -1.81 7.27 21.66
C VAL A 135 -1.26 8.66 21.30
N LEU A 136 -1.85 9.32 20.30
CA LEU A 136 -1.58 10.72 19.94
C LEU A 136 -2.85 11.31 19.33
N ARG A 137 -3.15 12.59 19.67
CA ARG A 137 -4.22 13.39 19.07
C ARG A 137 -3.71 14.82 18.94
N VAL A 138 -3.78 15.36 17.72
CA VAL A 138 -3.24 16.68 17.40
C VAL A 138 -4.14 17.41 16.40
N PRO A 139 -4.23 18.74 16.43
CA PRO A 139 -4.91 19.54 15.41
C PRO A 139 -4.11 19.50 14.10
N ILE A 140 -4.79 19.68 12.98
CA ILE A 140 -4.17 19.65 11.65
C ILE A 140 -4.69 20.72 10.71
N GLY A 141 -3.86 21.08 9.74
CA GLY A 141 -4.29 21.72 8.50
C GLY A 141 -4.47 20.69 7.40
N VAL A 142 -5.51 20.86 6.58
CA VAL A 142 -5.81 19.97 5.45
C VAL A 142 -6.02 20.77 4.16
N GLY A 143 -6.23 20.09 3.05
CA GLY A 143 -6.47 20.69 1.75
C GLY A 143 -7.70 21.59 1.73
N ALA A 144 -7.55 22.79 1.15
CA ALA A 144 -8.66 23.72 0.90
C ALA A 144 -9.64 23.15 -0.13
N ALA A 145 -10.84 23.77 -0.26
CA ALA A 145 -11.90 23.30 -1.15
C ALA A 145 -11.46 23.13 -2.61
N ALA A 146 -10.54 23.99 -3.08
CA ALA A 146 -10.00 23.91 -4.45
C ALA A 146 -9.02 22.74 -4.68
N SER A 147 -8.45 22.19 -3.61
CA SER A 147 -7.52 21.06 -3.67
C SER A 147 -7.61 20.21 -2.40
N PRO A 148 -8.71 19.50 -2.18
CA PRO A 148 -8.98 18.79 -0.94
C PRO A 148 -8.02 17.61 -0.73
N THR A 149 -7.68 17.36 0.52
CA THR A 149 -6.98 16.14 0.92
C THR A 149 -7.84 14.92 0.54
N PRO A 150 -7.36 13.97 -0.29
CA PRO A 150 -8.19 12.89 -0.81
C PRO A 150 -8.54 11.87 0.30
N PRO A 151 -9.82 11.52 0.48
CA PRO A 151 -10.22 10.47 1.42
C PRO A 151 -9.81 9.09 0.91
N GLY A 152 -9.59 8.15 1.83
CA GLY A 152 -9.28 6.77 1.47
C GLY A 152 -8.33 6.06 2.42
N HIS A 153 -7.95 4.85 2.04
CA HIS A 153 -6.97 4.03 2.73
C HIS A 153 -5.62 4.12 2.03
N TYR A 154 -4.63 4.59 2.75
CA TYR A 154 -3.27 4.85 2.28
C TYR A 154 -2.26 4.29 3.28
N TYR A 155 -0.99 4.62 3.08
CA TYR A 155 0.10 4.30 4.01
C TYR A 155 1.22 5.33 3.89
N ILE A 156 2.09 5.37 4.89
CA ILE A 156 3.34 6.13 4.85
C ILE A 156 4.27 5.42 3.86
N ARG A 157 4.54 6.09 2.74
CA ARG A 157 5.35 5.54 1.65
C ARG A 157 6.83 5.82 1.83
N GLU A 158 7.15 7.00 2.36
CA GLU A 158 8.53 7.42 2.54
C GLU A 158 8.64 8.46 3.66
N ARG A 159 9.84 8.54 4.24
CA ARG A 159 10.22 9.57 5.18
C ARG A 159 11.25 10.46 4.50
N LEU A 160 10.94 11.74 4.35
CA LEU A 160 11.78 12.68 3.63
C LEU A 160 12.71 13.40 4.60
N ALA A 161 14.01 13.34 4.32
CA ALA A 161 14.99 14.14 5.02
C ALA A 161 14.88 15.60 4.54
N LEU A 162 14.57 16.52 5.44
CA LEU A 162 14.49 17.94 5.15
C LEU A 162 15.85 18.57 5.45
N ARG A 163 16.33 19.43 4.55
CA ARG A 163 17.64 20.06 4.67
C ARG A 163 17.65 21.28 5.61
N THR A 164 16.48 21.88 5.87
CA THR A 164 16.32 23.05 6.73
C THR A 164 15.00 23.02 7.49
N SER A 165 15.01 23.52 8.74
CA SER A 165 13.80 23.69 9.57
C SER A 165 12.91 24.83 9.11
N THR A 166 13.41 25.73 8.26
CA THR A 166 12.66 26.86 7.67
C THR A 166 11.89 26.48 6.40
N SER A 167 11.94 25.20 6.02
CA SER A 167 11.17 24.69 4.89
C SER A 167 9.67 24.84 5.14
N ILE A 168 8.89 25.09 4.09
CA ILE A 168 7.42 25.04 4.11
C ILE A 168 6.88 23.69 4.62
N TYR A 169 7.71 22.65 4.62
CA TYR A 169 7.40 21.33 5.17
C TYR A 169 7.74 21.18 6.66
N GLY A 170 8.27 22.25 7.29
CA GLY A 170 8.61 22.24 8.70
C GLY A 170 9.75 21.29 9.06
N ALA A 171 9.68 20.70 10.25
CA ALA A 171 10.76 19.92 10.85
C ALA A 171 10.88 18.47 10.32
N LEU A 172 9.82 17.92 9.72
CA LEU A 172 9.77 16.54 9.20
C LEU A 172 8.66 16.43 8.18
N ALA A 173 8.85 15.59 7.16
CA ALA A 173 7.84 15.25 6.19
C ALA A 173 7.79 13.75 5.91
N PHE A 174 6.57 13.25 5.70
CA PHE A 174 6.28 11.92 5.18
C PHE A 174 5.53 12.05 3.87
N GLY A 175 5.96 11.34 2.83
CA GLY A 175 5.19 11.08 1.64
C GLY A 175 4.21 9.93 1.90
N THR A 176 2.95 10.09 1.53
CA THR A 176 1.97 9.00 1.59
C THR A 176 1.82 8.30 0.25
N SER A 177 1.10 7.18 0.22
CA SER A 177 0.71 6.51 -1.03
C SER A 177 -0.45 7.20 -1.75
N ALA A 178 -1.04 8.26 -1.16
CA ALA A 178 -2.07 9.08 -1.76
C ALA A 178 -1.50 10.06 -2.78
N PHE A 179 -2.26 10.30 -3.87
CA PHE A 179 -1.95 11.34 -4.84
C PHE A 179 -3.15 12.27 -5.04
N SER A 180 -2.87 13.56 -5.19
CA SER A 180 -3.86 14.56 -5.57
C SER A 180 -4.10 14.54 -7.06
N ARG A 181 -5.36 14.72 -7.50
CA ARG A 181 -5.71 14.96 -8.90
C ARG A 181 -5.70 16.44 -9.27
N TYR A 182 -5.54 17.31 -8.28
CA TYR A 182 -5.64 18.76 -8.44
C TYR A 182 -4.28 19.45 -8.59
N ARG A 183 -3.22 18.84 -8.06
CA ARG A 183 -1.85 19.37 -8.08
C ARG A 183 -0.90 18.28 -8.55
N THR A 184 -0.73 18.18 -9.85
CA THR A 184 0.14 17.19 -10.51
C THR A 184 1.48 17.77 -10.97
N ASP A 185 1.61 19.08 -10.92
CA ASP A 185 2.77 19.89 -11.31
C ASP A 185 3.84 20.00 -10.21
N TRP A 186 3.55 19.49 -9.01
CA TRP A 186 4.45 19.50 -7.87
C TRP A 186 5.54 18.42 -7.99
N PRO A 187 6.78 18.66 -7.51
CA PRO A 187 7.80 17.61 -7.44
C PRO A 187 7.25 16.36 -6.75
N GLY A 188 7.37 15.19 -7.39
CA GLY A 188 6.73 13.94 -6.93
C GLY A 188 5.34 13.67 -7.51
N GLY A 189 4.85 14.47 -8.49
CA GLY A 189 3.63 14.18 -9.25
C GLY A 189 2.33 14.30 -8.45
N GLY A 190 2.28 15.20 -7.46
CA GLY A 190 1.09 15.44 -6.64
C GLY A 190 0.94 14.47 -5.46
N GLN A 191 2.02 13.85 -5.02
CA GLN A 191 2.02 13.01 -3.81
C GLN A 191 1.56 13.81 -2.60
N VAL A 192 0.59 13.28 -1.84
CA VAL A 192 0.09 13.91 -0.62
C VAL A 192 1.05 13.62 0.54
N GLY A 193 1.51 14.68 1.19
CA GLY A 193 2.39 14.59 2.36
C GLY A 193 1.64 14.76 3.68
N ILE A 194 2.26 14.28 4.76
CA ILE A 194 1.97 14.61 6.16
C ILE A 194 3.26 15.24 6.70
N HIS A 195 3.23 16.54 7.05
CA HIS A 195 4.46 17.27 7.34
C HIS A 195 4.26 18.40 8.37
N GLY A 196 5.34 18.96 8.87
CA GLY A 196 5.33 20.16 9.69
C GLY A 196 4.95 21.42 8.89
N THR A 197 5.16 22.59 9.43
CA THR A 197 4.84 23.85 8.74
C THR A 197 5.74 24.98 9.18
N SER A 198 5.90 25.99 8.31
CA SER A 198 6.45 27.30 8.64
C SER A 198 5.34 28.30 9.08
N GLU A 199 4.06 27.91 8.98
CA GLU A 199 2.89 28.74 9.27
C GLU A 199 2.00 28.04 10.33
N PRO A 200 2.50 27.86 11.58
CA PRO A 200 1.78 27.10 12.61
C PRO A 200 0.49 27.77 13.06
N GLU A 201 0.37 29.10 12.93
CA GLU A 201 -0.79 29.90 13.32
C GLU A 201 -2.04 29.60 12.46
N LEU A 202 -1.86 28.99 11.29
CA LEU A 202 -2.97 28.60 10.40
C LEU A 202 -3.62 27.26 10.80
N ILE A 203 -3.06 26.53 11.79
CA ILE A 203 -3.60 25.26 12.27
C ILE A 203 -4.50 25.48 13.51
N PRO A 204 -5.69 24.86 13.54
CA PRO A 204 -6.33 24.00 12.53
C PRO A 204 -7.01 24.79 11.40
N GLY A 205 -7.04 24.21 10.18
CA GLY A 205 -7.67 24.89 9.05
C GLY A 205 -7.64 24.13 7.73
N TYR A 206 -8.40 24.66 6.73
CA TYR A 206 -8.38 24.20 5.34
C TYR A 206 -7.38 25.06 4.54
N ILE A 207 -6.09 24.82 4.72
CA ILE A 207 -4.98 25.75 4.43
C ILE A 207 -3.98 25.24 3.41
N SER A 208 -4.11 24.01 2.93
CA SER A 208 -3.12 23.40 2.05
C SER A 208 -3.65 23.11 0.66
N ASN A 209 -2.74 22.68 -0.23
CA ASN A 209 -3.06 22.15 -1.55
C ASN A 209 -3.22 20.62 -1.54
N GLY A 210 -3.72 20.04 -0.44
CA GLY A 210 -3.99 18.62 -0.32
C GLY A 210 -3.13 17.89 0.71
N CYS A 211 -1.99 18.43 1.14
CA CYS A 211 -1.18 17.86 2.22
C CYS A 211 -1.83 18.04 3.59
N VAL A 212 -1.43 17.22 4.54
CA VAL A 212 -1.81 17.33 5.96
C VAL A 212 -0.68 18.05 6.70
N ARG A 213 -0.96 19.23 7.26
CA ARG A 213 0.01 20.05 8.02
C ARG A 213 -0.16 19.84 9.51
N LEU A 214 0.92 19.68 10.24
CA LEU A 214 0.97 19.60 11.70
C LEU A 214 1.89 20.70 12.25
N HIS A 215 1.71 21.05 13.53
CA HIS A 215 2.77 21.79 14.24
C HIS A 215 4.07 21.00 14.22
N ASN A 216 5.23 21.68 14.25
CA ASN A 216 6.52 21.01 14.15
C ASN A 216 6.80 20.06 15.33
N SER A 217 6.35 20.39 16.53
CA SER A 217 6.41 19.50 17.70
C SER A 217 5.61 18.22 17.48
N ASP A 218 4.43 18.33 16.85
CA ASP A 218 3.49 17.22 16.65
C ASP A 218 3.95 16.26 15.55
N ILE A 219 4.48 16.79 14.43
CA ILE A 219 5.05 15.92 13.39
C ILE A 219 6.28 15.17 13.89
N LEU A 220 7.10 15.78 14.73
CA LEU A 220 8.23 15.11 15.38
C LEU A 220 7.75 14.04 16.38
N ALA A 221 6.67 14.33 17.14
CA ALA A 221 6.06 13.37 18.05
C ALA A 221 5.45 12.17 17.30
N LEU A 222 4.80 12.41 16.18
CA LEU A 222 4.29 11.38 15.26
C LEU A 222 5.45 10.57 14.68
N GLY A 223 6.49 11.23 14.19
CA GLY A 223 7.64 10.61 13.51
C GLY A 223 8.49 9.69 14.39
N ARG A 224 8.40 9.84 15.72
CA ARG A 224 9.00 8.89 16.68
C ARG A 224 8.17 7.62 16.91
N ARG A 225 6.97 7.54 16.37
CA ARG A 225 5.98 6.49 16.68
C ARG A 225 5.49 5.71 15.46
N ILE A 226 5.84 6.15 14.24
CA ILE A 226 5.44 5.53 12.98
C ILE A 226 6.64 5.25 12.09
N ASP A 227 6.50 4.24 11.24
CA ASP A 227 7.50 3.84 10.26
C ASP A 227 6.90 3.89 8.84
N VAL A 228 7.76 3.77 7.84
CA VAL A 228 7.36 3.50 6.45
C VAL A 228 6.55 2.20 6.42
N GLY A 229 5.43 2.20 5.68
CA GLY A 229 4.46 1.11 5.69
C GLY A 229 3.32 1.28 6.70
N THR A 230 3.39 2.23 7.65
CA THR A 230 2.27 2.51 8.58
C THR A 230 1.00 2.88 7.81
N PRO A 231 -0.15 2.20 8.04
CA PRO A 231 -1.40 2.53 7.37
C PRO A 231 -1.93 3.92 7.77
N VAL A 232 -2.58 4.58 6.80
CA VAL A 232 -3.20 5.90 6.94
C VAL A 232 -4.64 5.84 6.43
N LEU A 233 -5.59 6.19 7.28
CA LEU A 233 -7.00 6.39 6.93
C LEU A 233 -7.30 7.89 6.89
N ILE A 234 -7.71 8.41 5.74
CA ILE A 234 -8.19 9.78 5.57
C ILE A 234 -9.71 9.73 5.38
N LYS A 235 -10.48 10.42 6.23
CA LYS A 235 -11.93 10.48 6.19
C LYS A 235 -12.44 11.93 6.29
#